data_435583af32765a8f13439944078db40e
#
_entry.id   435583af32765a8f13439944078db40e
#
_cell.length_a   1.000
_cell.length_b   1.000
_cell.length_c   1.000
_cell.angle_alpha   90.00
_cell.angle_beta   90.00
_cell.angle_gamma   90.00
#
_symmetry.space_group_name_H-M   'P 1'
#
loop_
_entity.id
_entity.type
_entity.pdbx_description
1 polymer ?
#
loop_
_entity_poly.entity_id
_entity_poly.type
_entity_poly.pdbx_seq_one_letter_code
_entity_poly.pdbx_strand_id
1 'polypeptide(L)'
;MESTPESAQGTQQETNTSTQELTLKVDFSWGKFKFLVTDQSDPNSTPVYVVDHSLKKPQLVFRHGSATATPFAMGTVNAVSINANCEIHGRPVKLKALKRFKTEYTHLSTAYSIKEAGSPVAMTWTSSSGFKNWDFVCQDEGKIPVAKFSANPWALKKMANITYMGASVANGGTVSDAMRDEIAVTGLTLYTCMAIRINSPLSFIGAIIARPGPIDAAAAEEKKEEQRLESSGKRNFR
;
A
#
# COMPACT_ATOMS: atom_id res chain seq x y z
N MET A 1 -37.57 -64.25 -3.91
CA MET A 1 -36.31 -63.79 -4.54
C MET A 1 -36.48 -62.29 -4.79
N GLU A 2 -36.00 -61.53 -3.86
CA GLU A 2 -36.19 -60.09 -3.81
C GLU A 2 -34.81 -59.44 -3.92
N SER A 3 -34.54 -58.73 -4.99
CA SER A 3 -33.26 -58.12 -5.31
C SER A 3 -33.29 -56.67 -4.86
N THR A 4 -32.53 -56.32 -3.82
CA THR A 4 -32.30 -54.99 -3.32
C THR A 4 -31.35 -54.24 -4.27
N PRO A 5 -31.60 -52.98 -4.68
CA PRO A 5 -30.63 -52.19 -5.40
C PRO A 5 -29.63 -51.48 -4.45
N GLU A 6 -28.40 -51.70 -4.73
CA GLU A 6 -27.23 -51.12 -4.09
C GLU A 6 -27.09 -49.62 -4.40
N SER A 7 -27.18 -48.80 -3.37
CA SER A 7 -27.01 -47.33 -3.45
C SER A 7 -25.55 -46.96 -3.60
N ALA A 8 -25.14 -46.52 -4.79
CA ALA A 8 -23.86 -45.92 -5.04
C ALA A 8 -23.78 -44.52 -4.34
N GLN A 9 -23.09 -44.44 -3.26
CA GLN A 9 -22.65 -43.16 -2.63
C GLN A 9 -21.56 -42.54 -3.47
N GLY A 10 -21.91 -41.56 -4.27
CA GLY A 10 -20.94 -40.68 -4.95
C GLY A 10 -20.23 -39.77 -3.92
N THR A 11 -19.00 -40.07 -3.65
CA THR A 11 -18.09 -39.20 -2.86
C THR A 11 -17.85 -37.94 -3.67
N GLN A 12 -18.54 -36.85 -3.34
CA GLN A 12 -18.19 -35.52 -3.82
C GLN A 12 -16.90 -35.11 -3.13
N GLN A 13 -15.81 -35.22 -3.85
CA GLN A 13 -14.56 -34.57 -3.49
C GLN A 13 -14.74 -33.08 -3.70
N GLU A 14 -15.06 -32.37 -2.60
CA GLU A 14 -14.92 -30.91 -2.55
C GLU A 14 -13.43 -30.57 -2.74
N THR A 15 -13.08 -30.17 -3.94
CA THR A 15 -11.79 -29.52 -4.21
C THR A 15 -11.82 -28.17 -3.54
N ASN A 16 -11.42 -28.11 -2.28
CA ASN A 16 -11.07 -26.90 -1.57
C ASN A 16 -9.85 -26.27 -2.26
N THR A 17 -10.09 -25.49 -3.29
CA THR A 17 -9.11 -24.58 -3.86
C THR A 17 -8.94 -23.45 -2.84
N SER A 18 -8.13 -23.65 -1.81
CA SER A 18 -7.73 -22.59 -0.90
C SER A 18 -6.98 -21.57 -1.72
N THR A 19 -7.62 -20.47 -2.05
CA THR A 19 -6.97 -19.28 -2.62
C THR A 19 -5.92 -18.83 -1.60
N GLN A 20 -4.66 -19.13 -1.85
CA GLN A 20 -3.56 -18.85 -0.92
C GLN A 20 -3.40 -17.33 -0.88
N GLU A 21 -3.87 -16.70 0.18
CA GLU A 21 -3.68 -15.27 0.40
C GLU A 21 -2.19 -14.97 0.55
N LEU A 22 -1.66 -14.11 -0.32
CA LEU A 22 -0.29 -13.64 -0.20
C LEU A 22 -0.20 -12.72 1.04
N THR A 23 0.63 -13.10 1.99
CA THR A 23 0.90 -12.30 3.18
C THR A 23 2.40 -12.01 3.30
N LEU A 24 2.75 -10.74 3.34
CA LEU A 24 4.10 -10.28 3.60
C LEU A 24 4.23 -9.89 5.07
N LYS A 25 5.28 -10.38 5.72
CA LYS A 25 5.67 -10.03 7.07
C LYS A 25 6.63 -8.85 7.04
N VAL A 26 6.41 -7.87 7.91
CA VAL A 26 7.25 -6.68 8.05
C VAL A 26 7.94 -6.70 9.41
N ASP A 27 9.24 -6.88 9.41
CA ASP A 27 10.08 -6.81 10.60
C ASP A 27 10.89 -5.50 10.60
N PHE A 28 11.12 -4.90 11.77
CA PHE A 28 11.98 -3.73 11.91
C PHE A 28 13.29 -4.07 12.60
N SER A 29 14.38 -3.71 11.99
CA SER A 29 15.73 -3.84 12.55
C SER A 29 16.19 -2.52 13.15
N TRP A 30 16.09 -2.40 14.47
CA TRP A 30 16.43 -1.18 15.22
C TRP A 30 17.90 -0.76 15.04
N GLY A 31 18.83 -1.71 15.06
CA GLY A 31 20.27 -1.42 14.91
C GLY A 31 20.67 -0.92 13.52
N LYS A 32 19.85 -1.18 12.50
CA LYS A 32 20.11 -0.79 11.11
C LYS A 32 19.11 0.24 10.58
N PHE A 33 18.08 0.58 11.35
CA PHE A 33 16.98 1.46 10.92
C PHE A 33 16.38 1.05 9.58
N LYS A 34 15.97 -0.24 9.48
CA LYS A 34 15.45 -0.83 8.24
C LYS A 34 14.22 -1.68 8.51
N PHE A 35 13.27 -1.64 7.59
CA PHE A 35 12.25 -2.67 7.51
C PHE A 35 12.72 -3.79 6.58
N LEU A 36 12.50 -5.02 7.00
CA LEU A 36 12.69 -6.22 6.18
C LEU A 36 11.30 -6.80 5.93
N VAL A 37 10.94 -6.90 4.67
CA VAL A 37 9.66 -7.44 4.23
C VAL A 37 9.91 -8.80 3.59
N THR A 38 9.36 -9.85 4.17
CA THR A 38 9.54 -11.24 3.73
C THR A 38 8.20 -11.88 3.41
N ASP A 39 8.19 -12.87 2.53
CA ASP A 39 7.01 -13.69 2.33
C ASP A 39 6.76 -14.54 3.59
N GLN A 40 5.52 -14.54 4.09
CA GLN A 40 5.18 -15.30 5.29
C GLN A 40 5.13 -16.81 5.01
N SER A 41 4.89 -17.22 3.79
CA SER A 41 4.87 -18.63 3.38
C SER A 41 6.26 -19.25 3.34
N ASP A 42 7.30 -18.43 3.13
CA ASP A 42 8.70 -18.85 3.14
C ASP A 42 9.54 -17.94 4.04
N PRO A 43 9.54 -18.18 5.36
CA PRO A 43 10.25 -17.35 6.33
C PRO A 43 11.77 -17.38 6.19
N ASN A 44 12.32 -18.34 5.43
CA ASN A 44 13.75 -18.44 5.13
C ASN A 44 14.13 -17.80 3.79
N SER A 45 13.14 -17.26 3.07
CA SER A 45 13.38 -16.57 1.80
C SER A 45 14.20 -15.30 1.97
N THR A 46 14.85 -14.90 0.90
CA THR A 46 15.42 -13.55 0.81
C THR A 46 14.31 -12.51 0.98
N PRO A 47 14.58 -11.37 1.61
CA PRO A 47 13.57 -10.32 1.74
C PRO A 47 13.01 -9.94 0.37
N VAL A 48 11.69 -9.82 0.28
CA VAL A 48 11.01 -9.26 -0.91
C VAL A 48 11.41 -7.79 -1.06
N TYR A 49 11.37 -7.07 0.08
CA TYR A 49 11.84 -5.68 0.14
C TYR A 49 12.78 -5.45 1.31
N VAL A 50 13.77 -4.59 1.06
CA VAL A 50 14.58 -3.93 2.08
C VAL A 50 14.25 -2.45 2.02
N VAL A 51 13.78 -1.88 3.15
CA VAL A 51 13.36 -0.49 3.21
C VAL A 51 14.21 0.26 4.22
N ASP A 52 15.05 1.17 3.75
CA ASP A 52 15.79 2.05 4.63
C ASP A 52 14.84 3.07 5.24
N HIS A 53 14.91 3.24 6.56
CA HIS A 53 14.19 4.25 7.30
C HIS A 53 15.12 5.35 7.78
N SER A 54 14.76 6.61 7.55
CA SER A 54 15.55 7.79 7.92
C SER A 54 14.66 8.85 8.59
N LEU A 55 15.26 9.66 9.46
CA LEU A 55 14.61 10.87 9.97
C LEU A 55 14.65 12.03 8.96
N LYS A 56 15.55 11.96 7.98
CA LYS A 56 15.65 12.92 6.86
C LYS A 56 14.84 12.44 5.68
N LYS A 57 14.40 13.38 4.84
CA LYS A 57 13.65 13.09 3.60
C LYS A 57 14.59 12.55 2.51
N PRO A 58 14.15 11.55 1.75
CA PRO A 58 12.94 10.74 1.96
C PRO A 58 13.08 9.86 3.21
N GLN A 59 11.97 9.69 3.97
CA GLN A 59 12.01 8.87 5.17
C GLN A 59 12.11 7.38 4.86
N LEU A 60 11.59 6.94 3.75
CA LEU A 60 11.61 5.54 3.31
C LEU A 60 12.25 5.44 1.93
N VAL A 61 13.15 4.48 1.77
CA VAL A 61 13.76 4.13 0.47
C VAL A 61 13.62 2.61 0.27
N PHE A 62 12.86 2.22 -0.74
CA PHE A 62 12.50 0.83 -1.01
C PHE A 62 13.40 0.21 -2.06
N ARG A 63 13.87 -1.02 -1.80
CA ARG A 63 14.67 -1.84 -2.72
C ARG A 63 14.15 -3.26 -2.76
N HIS A 64 14.23 -3.89 -3.93
CA HIS A 64 13.94 -5.32 -4.06
C HIS A 64 15.10 -6.17 -3.54
N GLY A 65 14.81 -7.22 -2.79
CA GLY A 65 15.70 -8.29 -2.40
C GLY A 65 16.85 -7.90 -1.47
N SER A 66 17.62 -6.88 -1.80
CA SER A 66 18.83 -6.54 -1.05
C SER A 66 18.97 -5.04 -0.76
N ALA A 67 19.77 -4.73 0.28
CA ALA A 67 20.08 -3.35 0.67
C ALA A 67 20.96 -2.60 -0.36
N THR A 68 21.60 -3.32 -1.27
CA THR A 68 22.48 -2.76 -2.31
C THR A 68 21.78 -2.61 -3.65
N ALA A 69 20.55 -3.13 -3.80
CA ALA A 69 19.78 -2.99 -5.03
C ALA A 69 19.42 -1.52 -5.29
N THR A 70 19.20 -1.19 -6.57
CA THR A 70 18.72 0.15 -6.96
C THR A 70 17.35 0.43 -6.32
N PRO A 71 17.13 1.61 -5.72
CA PRO A 71 15.84 1.99 -5.21
C PRO A 71 14.78 2.03 -6.34
N PHE A 72 13.63 1.43 -6.10
CA PHE A 72 12.49 1.49 -7.02
C PHE A 72 11.40 2.44 -6.53
N ALA A 73 11.39 2.76 -5.22
CA ALA A 73 10.42 3.67 -4.66
C ALA A 73 10.96 4.43 -3.44
N MET A 74 10.30 5.56 -3.15
CA MET A 74 10.58 6.41 -2.00
C MET A 74 9.28 6.86 -1.35
N GLY A 75 9.28 6.97 0.00
CA GLY A 75 8.20 7.52 0.81
C GLY A 75 8.65 8.78 1.55
N THR A 76 7.87 9.85 1.43
CA THR A 76 8.15 11.15 2.06
C THR A 76 6.97 11.62 2.88
N VAL A 77 7.23 11.90 4.15
CA VAL A 77 6.25 12.41 5.10
C VAL A 77 6.65 13.82 5.54
N ASN A 78 5.68 14.71 5.60
CA ASN A 78 5.89 16.07 6.12
C ASN A 78 5.31 16.20 7.53
N ALA A 79 6.09 16.70 8.46
CA ALA A 79 5.66 16.84 9.86
C ALA A 79 4.44 17.78 10.04
N VAL A 80 4.28 18.75 9.15
CA VAL A 80 3.19 19.75 9.20
C VAL A 80 2.02 19.40 8.27
N SER A 81 2.23 18.54 7.26
CA SER A 81 1.17 18.12 6.34
C SER A 81 0.52 16.83 6.80
N ILE A 82 -0.80 16.75 6.66
CA ILE A 82 -1.52 15.49 6.88
C ILE A 82 -1.36 14.51 5.71
N ASN A 83 -0.85 14.97 4.57
CA ASN A 83 -0.62 14.15 3.38
C ASN A 83 0.80 13.56 3.42
N ALA A 84 0.98 12.45 2.68
CA ALA A 84 2.29 11.88 2.38
C ALA A 84 2.48 11.76 0.87
N ASN A 85 3.73 11.66 0.44
CA ASN A 85 4.08 11.51 -0.97
C ASN A 85 4.92 10.25 -1.12
N CYS A 86 4.66 9.51 -2.19
CA CYS A 86 5.50 8.41 -2.64
C CYS A 86 5.98 8.71 -4.05
N GLU A 87 7.12 8.12 -4.40
CA GLU A 87 7.56 7.98 -5.78
C GLU A 87 7.75 6.48 -6.01
N ILE A 88 7.10 5.92 -7.04
CA ILE A 88 7.11 4.48 -7.34
C ILE A 88 7.48 4.32 -8.80
N HIS A 89 8.60 3.65 -9.08
CA HIS A 89 9.15 3.51 -10.44
C HIS A 89 9.22 4.86 -11.20
N GLY A 90 9.68 5.93 -10.50
CA GLY A 90 9.78 7.28 -11.05
C GLY A 90 8.45 8.02 -11.19
N ARG A 91 7.32 7.44 -10.77
CA ARG A 91 5.99 8.09 -10.83
C ARG A 91 5.60 8.64 -9.47
N PRO A 92 5.18 9.92 -9.39
CA PRO A 92 4.70 10.49 -8.14
C PRO A 92 3.32 9.93 -7.77
N VAL A 93 3.16 9.48 -6.53
CA VAL A 93 1.91 9.00 -5.94
C VAL A 93 1.65 9.80 -4.67
N LYS A 94 0.54 10.55 -4.63
CA LYS A 94 0.18 11.37 -3.48
C LYS A 94 -0.85 10.67 -2.62
N LEU A 95 -0.51 10.38 -1.37
CA LEU A 95 -1.44 9.92 -0.34
C LEU A 95 -2.12 11.15 0.28
N LYS A 96 -3.35 11.43 -0.13
CA LYS A 96 -4.13 12.58 0.32
C LYS A 96 -5.12 12.18 1.40
N ALA A 97 -5.08 12.86 2.55
CA ALA A 97 -6.03 12.64 3.62
C ALA A 97 -7.43 13.14 3.22
N LEU A 98 -8.43 12.29 3.35
CA LEU A 98 -9.83 12.63 3.11
C LEU A 98 -10.46 13.33 4.32
N LYS A 99 -9.97 13.03 5.53
CA LYS A 99 -10.47 13.59 6.81
C LYS A 99 -9.33 14.01 7.72
N ARG A 100 -9.56 15.04 8.54
CA ARG A 100 -8.54 15.60 9.44
C ARG A 100 -8.16 14.67 10.59
N PHE A 101 -9.16 14.05 11.21
CA PHE A 101 -9.01 13.28 12.45
C PHE A 101 -9.33 11.79 12.29
N LYS A 102 -9.55 11.33 11.06
CA LYS A 102 -9.72 9.92 10.74
C LYS A 102 -8.59 9.49 9.82
N THR A 103 -8.14 8.27 9.98
CA THR A 103 -7.20 7.66 9.06
C THR A 103 -7.96 7.18 7.83
N GLU A 104 -8.12 8.08 6.89
CA GLU A 104 -8.77 7.83 5.61
C GLU A 104 -7.99 8.61 4.55
N TYR A 105 -7.28 7.87 3.68
CA TYR A 105 -6.37 8.41 2.68
C TYR A 105 -6.71 7.87 1.32
N THR A 106 -6.58 8.69 0.29
CA THR A 106 -6.76 8.25 -1.09
C THR A 106 -5.50 8.52 -1.92
N HIS A 107 -5.29 7.68 -2.91
CA HIS A 107 -4.26 7.86 -3.96
C HIS A 107 -4.78 7.32 -5.29
N LEU A 108 -4.15 7.74 -6.38
CA LEU A 108 -4.43 7.24 -7.72
C LEU A 108 -3.46 6.12 -8.04
N SER A 109 -4.02 4.92 -8.27
CA SER A 109 -3.28 3.72 -8.67
C SER A 109 -3.30 3.58 -10.19
N THR A 110 -2.13 3.28 -10.75
CA THR A 110 -2.03 2.83 -12.14
C THR A 110 -1.75 1.32 -12.22
N ALA A 111 -1.40 0.70 -11.08
CA ALA A 111 -1.17 -0.74 -11.00
C ALA A 111 -2.47 -1.54 -10.91
N TYR A 112 -3.54 -0.93 -10.38
CA TYR A 112 -4.88 -1.54 -10.18
C TYR A 112 -5.87 -1.14 -11.29
N SER A 113 -5.43 -0.91 -12.50
CA SER A 113 -6.34 -0.56 -13.59
C SER A 113 -7.12 -1.79 -14.06
N ILE A 114 -8.42 -1.85 -13.73
CA ILE A 114 -9.37 -2.85 -14.28
C ILE A 114 -9.92 -2.38 -15.64
N LYS A 115 -9.82 -1.08 -15.92
CA LYS A 115 -10.35 -0.46 -17.14
C LYS A 115 -9.24 -0.37 -18.19
N GLU A 116 -9.68 -0.40 -19.47
CA GLU A 116 -8.78 -0.31 -20.63
C GLU A 116 -7.65 0.70 -20.47
N ALA A 117 -6.46 0.21 -20.75
CA ALA A 117 -5.20 0.95 -20.89
C ALA A 117 -5.08 2.30 -20.16
N GLY A 118 -4.71 2.25 -18.89
CA GLY A 118 -3.92 3.34 -18.31
C GLY A 118 -4.66 4.42 -17.54
N SER A 119 -5.98 4.37 -17.38
CA SER A 119 -6.67 5.32 -16.50
C SER A 119 -6.40 4.98 -15.02
N PRO A 120 -5.89 5.94 -14.22
CA PRO A 120 -5.64 5.69 -12.82
C PRO A 120 -6.95 5.51 -12.05
N VAL A 121 -6.95 4.54 -11.12
CA VAL A 121 -8.09 4.19 -10.26
C VAL A 121 -7.87 4.75 -8.87
N ALA A 122 -8.91 5.34 -8.26
CA ALA A 122 -8.81 5.85 -6.91
C ALA A 122 -8.83 4.70 -5.90
N MET A 123 -7.74 4.55 -5.15
CA MET A 123 -7.61 3.61 -4.05
C MET A 123 -7.73 4.34 -2.73
N THR A 124 -8.40 3.73 -1.76
CA THR A 124 -8.63 4.35 -0.45
C THR A 124 -8.16 3.47 0.68
N TRP A 125 -7.25 3.99 1.50
CA TRP A 125 -6.83 3.41 2.75
C TRP A 125 -7.73 3.90 3.88
N THR A 126 -8.40 2.99 4.58
CA THR A 126 -9.25 3.28 5.74
C THR A 126 -8.76 2.54 6.96
N SER A 127 -8.92 3.13 8.15
CA SER A 127 -8.74 2.41 9.41
C SER A 127 -10.09 2.23 10.07
N SER A 128 -10.43 1.00 10.41
CA SER A 128 -11.68 0.64 11.08
C SER A 128 -11.61 0.75 12.60
N SER A 129 -10.43 0.93 13.18
CA SER A 129 -10.22 0.71 14.59
C SER A 129 -9.68 1.92 15.33
N GLY A 130 -9.99 1.93 16.64
CA GLY A 130 -9.48 2.90 17.59
C GLY A 130 -7.97 2.75 17.84
N PHE A 131 -7.45 3.53 18.78
CA PHE A 131 -6.05 3.77 19.10
C PHE A 131 -5.15 2.54 19.33
N LYS A 132 -5.71 1.35 19.53
CA LYS A 132 -4.93 0.15 19.92
C LYS A 132 -4.45 -0.70 18.75
N ASN A 133 -5.17 -0.73 17.64
CA ASN A 133 -4.84 -1.55 16.49
C ASN A 133 -4.69 -0.65 15.26
N TRP A 134 -3.53 -0.68 14.66
CA TRP A 134 -3.24 0.07 13.45
C TRP A 134 -3.50 -0.80 12.22
N ASP A 135 -4.76 -1.17 12.08
CA ASP A 135 -5.22 -1.90 10.92
C ASP A 135 -5.72 -0.93 9.86
N PHE A 136 -5.09 -0.97 8.70
CA PHE A 136 -5.49 -0.19 7.54
C PHE A 136 -5.97 -1.15 6.45
N VAL A 137 -7.09 -0.85 5.83
CA VAL A 137 -7.62 -1.61 4.70
C VAL A 137 -7.57 -0.71 3.46
N CYS A 138 -6.91 -1.19 2.42
CA CYS A 138 -6.93 -0.58 1.10
C CYS A 138 -8.13 -1.12 0.33
N GLN A 139 -8.92 -0.23 -0.24
CA GLN A 139 -10.12 -0.52 -1.00
C GLN A 139 -10.04 0.14 -2.38
N ASP A 140 -10.63 -0.49 -3.37
CA ASP A 140 -10.83 0.10 -4.70
C ASP A 140 -12.00 1.10 -4.75
N GLU A 141 -12.33 1.63 -5.92
CA GLU A 141 -13.46 2.53 -6.16
C GLU A 141 -14.81 1.90 -5.77
N GLY A 142 -14.94 0.57 -5.91
CA GLY A 142 -16.12 -0.21 -5.52
C GLY A 142 -16.18 -0.50 -4.01
N LYS A 143 -15.22 0.00 -3.22
CA LYS A 143 -15.04 -0.31 -1.81
C LYS A 143 -14.74 -1.79 -1.53
N ILE A 144 -14.22 -2.50 -2.52
CA ILE A 144 -13.80 -3.89 -2.37
C ILE A 144 -12.40 -3.88 -1.74
N PRO A 145 -12.18 -4.60 -0.62
CA PRO A 145 -10.87 -4.72 -0.01
C PRO A 145 -9.87 -5.41 -0.94
N VAL A 146 -8.73 -4.79 -1.16
CA VAL A 146 -7.65 -5.33 -2.01
C VAL A 146 -6.40 -5.68 -1.20
N ALA A 147 -6.20 -5.02 -0.06
CA ALA A 147 -5.12 -5.34 0.86
C ALA A 147 -5.45 -4.88 2.28
N LYS A 148 -4.84 -5.56 3.25
CA LYS A 148 -4.87 -5.18 4.66
C LYS A 148 -3.44 -5.02 5.17
N PHE A 149 -3.15 -3.89 5.81
CA PHE A 149 -1.93 -3.63 6.54
C PHE A 149 -2.24 -3.65 8.04
N SER A 150 -1.78 -4.69 8.74
CA SER A 150 -2.02 -4.86 10.17
C SER A 150 -0.73 -4.58 10.93
N ALA A 151 -0.68 -3.48 11.69
CA ALA A 151 0.49 -3.09 12.44
C ALA A 151 0.30 -3.28 13.95
N ASN A 152 1.37 -3.74 14.59
CA ASN A 152 1.51 -3.72 16.04
C ASN A 152 2.64 -2.75 16.42
N PRO A 153 2.32 -1.47 16.70
CA PRO A 153 3.34 -0.45 16.99
C PRO A 153 4.14 -0.73 18.27
N TRP A 154 3.66 -1.63 19.12
CA TRP A 154 4.32 -2.03 20.37
C TRP A 154 5.21 -3.26 20.22
N ALA A 155 5.24 -3.89 19.06
CA ALA A 155 6.10 -5.03 18.81
C ALA A 155 7.54 -4.60 18.55
N LEU A 156 8.48 -5.25 19.23
CA LEU A 156 9.91 -4.95 19.11
C LEU A 156 10.54 -5.45 17.79
N LYS A 157 9.96 -6.47 17.16
CA LYS A 157 10.48 -7.07 15.91
C LYS A 157 9.43 -7.13 14.82
N LYS A 158 8.38 -7.95 14.99
CA LYS A 158 7.31 -8.12 14.02
C LYS A 158 6.37 -6.91 14.08
N MET A 159 6.62 -5.91 13.24
CA MET A 159 5.87 -4.66 13.29
C MET A 159 4.54 -4.73 12.56
N ALA A 160 4.47 -5.44 11.43
CA ALA A 160 3.25 -5.49 10.63
C ALA A 160 3.17 -6.74 9.76
N ASN A 161 1.97 -6.95 9.21
CA ASN A 161 1.70 -7.83 8.08
C ASN A 161 1.00 -7.03 6.98
N ILE A 162 1.28 -7.38 5.73
CA ILE A 162 0.56 -6.90 4.56
C ILE A 162 -0.10 -8.12 3.93
N THR A 163 -1.42 -8.22 4.00
CA THR A 163 -2.20 -9.30 3.41
C THR A 163 -2.91 -8.79 2.17
N TYR A 164 -2.70 -9.44 1.04
CA TYR A 164 -3.39 -9.15 -0.23
C TYR A 164 -4.67 -9.93 -0.30
N MET A 165 -5.77 -9.29 -0.72
CA MET A 165 -7.14 -9.80 -0.58
C MET A 165 -7.91 -9.71 -1.89
N GLY A 166 -8.93 -10.55 -2.04
CA GLY A 166 -10.00 -10.42 -3.02
C GLY A 166 -9.54 -10.27 -4.48
N ALA A 167 -9.97 -9.21 -5.13
CA ALA A 167 -9.75 -8.98 -6.55
C ALA A 167 -8.27 -8.83 -6.95
N SER A 168 -7.38 -8.49 -6.02
CA SER A 168 -5.94 -8.49 -6.28
C SER A 168 -5.38 -9.89 -6.54
N VAL A 169 -6.13 -10.92 -6.10
CA VAL A 169 -5.76 -12.34 -6.21
C VAL A 169 -6.64 -13.08 -7.24
N ALA A 170 -7.72 -12.45 -7.74
CA ALA A 170 -8.81 -13.12 -8.46
C ALA A 170 -8.45 -13.69 -9.86
N ASN A 171 -7.43 -13.20 -10.52
CA ASN A 171 -7.06 -13.62 -11.87
C ASN A 171 -5.97 -14.72 -11.89
N GLY A 172 -6.20 -15.82 -11.20
CA GLY A 172 -5.25 -16.94 -11.13
C GLY A 172 -4.37 -16.98 -9.91
N GLY A 173 -4.69 -16.21 -8.86
CA GLY A 173 -4.07 -16.35 -7.54
C GLY A 173 -2.76 -15.59 -7.34
N THR A 174 -2.30 -14.81 -8.31
CA THR A 174 -1.05 -14.05 -8.18
C THR A 174 -1.30 -12.54 -8.25
N VAL A 175 -0.82 -11.84 -7.23
CA VAL A 175 -0.77 -10.37 -7.23
C VAL A 175 0.33 -9.92 -8.18
N SER A 176 0.04 -8.99 -9.10
CA SER A 176 1.08 -8.44 -9.98
C SER A 176 2.17 -7.73 -9.17
N ASP A 177 3.42 -7.77 -9.66
CA ASP A 177 4.54 -7.10 -8.98
C ASP A 177 4.29 -5.61 -8.80
N ALA A 178 3.74 -4.95 -9.83
CA ALA A 178 3.40 -3.53 -9.76
C ALA A 178 2.38 -3.21 -8.65
N MET A 179 1.37 -4.05 -8.46
CA MET A 179 0.39 -3.90 -7.39
C MET A 179 0.98 -4.21 -6.03
N ARG A 180 1.80 -5.25 -5.96
CA ARG A 180 2.51 -5.61 -4.73
C ARG A 180 3.42 -4.47 -4.26
N ASP A 181 4.16 -3.88 -5.17
CA ASP A 181 5.04 -2.73 -4.91
C ASP A 181 4.22 -1.53 -4.42
N GLU A 182 3.15 -1.17 -5.14
CA GLU A 182 2.33 -0.01 -4.80
C GLU A 182 1.68 -0.13 -3.42
N ILE A 183 1.10 -1.27 -3.09
CA ILE A 183 0.47 -1.53 -1.78
C ILE A 183 1.52 -1.51 -0.67
N ALA A 184 2.69 -2.13 -0.86
CA ALA A 184 3.75 -2.14 0.14
C ALA A 184 4.29 -0.72 0.39
N VAL A 185 4.54 0.05 -0.67
CA VAL A 185 5.06 1.42 -0.57
C VAL A 185 4.04 2.35 0.08
N THR A 186 2.79 2.34 -0.39
CA THR A 186 1.74 3.23 0.16
C THR A 186 1.37 2.86 1.58
N GLY A 187 1.27 1.57 1.91
CA GLY A 187 0.95 1.08 3.25
C GLY A 187 2.04 1.43 4.27
N LEU A 188 3.33 1.16 3.98
CA LEU A 188 4.44 1.52 4.87
C LEU A 188 4.63 3.02 5.00
N THR A 189 4.41 3.79 3.93
CA THR A 189 4.47 5.26 3.98
C THR A 189 3.33 5.82 4.83
N LEU A 190 2.13 5.28 4.71
CA LEU A 190 0.99 5.66 5.56
C LEU A 190 1.25 5.32 7.03
N TYR A 191 1.75 4.11 7.32
CA TYR A 191 2.15 3.71 8.66
C TYR A 191 3.16 4.70 9.27
N THR A 192 4.22 5.03 8.53
CA THR A 192 5.24 5.99 8.95
C THR A 192 4.65 7.38 9.17
N CYS A 193 3.75 7.83 8.29
CA CYS A 193 3.01 9.08 8.44
C CYS A 193 2.23 9.12 9.76
N MET A 194 1.51 8.06 10.08
CA MET A 194 0.75 7.96 11.32
C MET A 194 1.65 7.90 12.55
N ALA A 195 2.77 7.16 12.49
CA ALA A 195 3.74 7.09 13.57
C ALA A 195 4.34 8.47 13.89
N ILE A 196 4.73 9.23 12.88
CA ILE A 196 5.26 10.60 13.05
C ILE A 196 4.17 11.53 13.62
N ARG A 197 2.93 11.40 13.16
CA ARG A 197 1.82 12.25 13.61
C ARG A 197 1.48 12.07 15.07
N ILE A 198 1.50 10.84 15.58
CA ILE A 198 1.21 10.57 17.00
C ILE A 198 2.33 11.10 17.90
N ASN A 199 3.56 11.07 17.42
CA ASN A 199 4.72 11.48 18.19
C ASN A 199 5.11 12.97 18.04
N SER A 200 4.39 13.74 17.19
CA SER A 200 4.73 15.15 16.91
C SER A 200 3.58 16.10 17.25
N PRO A 201 3.74 17.01 18.23
CA PRO A 201 2.77 18.07 18.51
C PRO A 201 2.51 18.98 17.30
N LEU A 202 3.52 19.18 16.44
CA LEU A 202 3.40 20.00 15.22
C LEU A 202 2.44 19.39 14.20
N SER A 203 2.29 18.07 14.20
CA SER A 203 1.33 17.37 13.34
C SER A 203 -0.11 17.68 13.70
N PHE A 204 -0.40 17.95 14.97
CA PHE A 204 -1.74 18.36 15.41
C PHE A 204 -2.10 19.73 14.85
N ILE A 205 -1.17 20.70 14.89
CA ILE A 205 -1.34 22.02 14.28
C ILE A 205 -1.53 21.88 12.76
N GLY A 206 -0.74 21.04 12.11
CA GLY A 206 -0.87 20.74 10.68
C GLY A 206 -2.25 20.17 10.33
N ALA A 207 -2.83 19.32 11.18
CA ALA A 207 -4.16 18.77 10.98
C ALA A 207 -5.27 19.83 11.07
N ILE A 208 -5.11 20.86 11.92
CA ILE A 208 -6.06 21.97 12.05
C ILE A 208 -6.07 22.84 10.78
N ILE A 209 -4.90 23.11 10.20
CA ILE A 209 -4.73 23.99 9.04
C ILE A 209 -5.03 23.25 7.71
N ALA A 210 -4.88 21.94 7.68
CA ALA A 210 -5.00 21.16 6.47
C ALA A 210 -6.39 21.23 5.83
N ARG A 211 -6.42 21.18 4.51
CA ARG A 211 -7.63 21.05 3.68
C ARG A 211 -7.74 19.61 3.16
N PRO A 212 -8.45 18.72 3.88
CA PRO A 212 -8.72 17.37 3.38
C PRO A 212 -9.70 17.42 2.21
N GLY A 213 -9.74 16.39 1.41
CA GLY A 213 -10.70 16.27 0.31
C GLY A 213 -10.30 15.19 -0.70
N PRO A 214 -11.21 14.74 -1.56
CA PRO A 214 -10.94 13.71 -2.57
C PRO A 214 -9.87 14.18 -3.56
N ILE A 215 -9.20 13.24 -4.18
CA ILE A 215 -8.36 13.49 -5.35
C ILE A 215 -9.28 13.32 -6.56
N ASP A 216 -9.57 14.43 -7.25
CA ASP A 216 -10.19 14.37 -8.55
C ASP A 216 -9.16 13.83 -9.56
N ALA A 217 -9.49 12.70 -10.19
CA ALA A 217 -8.66 12.12 -11.23
C ALA A 217 -8.46 13.12 -12.40
N ALA A 218 -9.52 13.82 -12.78
CA ALA A 218 -9.50 14.87 -13.80
C ALA A 218 -8.58 16.03 -13.43
N ALA A 219 -8.64 16.52 -12.19
CA ALA A 219 -7.76 17.61 -11.73
C ALA A 219 -6.28 17.17 -11.63
N ALA A 220 -6.02 15.87 -11.44
CA ALA A 220 -4.66 15.33 -11.45
C ALA A 220 -4.10 15.22 -12.90
N GLU A 221 -4.94 14.91 -13.87
CA GLU A 221 -4.58 14.90 -15.29
C GLU A 221 -4.35 16.32 -15.83
N GLU A 222 -5.21 17.27 -15.51
CA GLU A 222 -5.10 18.67 -15.90
C GLU A 222 -3.78 19.30 -15.40
N LYS A 223 -3.41 19.06 -14.14
CA LYS A 223 -2.12 19.51 -13.60
C LYS A 223 -0.91 18.84 -14.24
N LYS A 224 -1.02 17.58 -14.66
CA LYS A 224 0.05 16.92 -15.41
C LYS A 224 0.22 17.50 -16.81
N GLU A 225 -0.86 17.84 -17.45
CA GLU A 225 -0.87 18.46 -18.78
C GLU A 225 -0.28 19.88 -18.73
N GLU A 226 -0.66 20.66 -17.74
CA GLU A 226 -0.13 22.00 -17.48
C GLU A 226 1.39 21.97 -17.20
N GLN A 227 1.86 21.06 -16.34
CA GLN A 227 3.30 20.87 -16.09
C GLN A 227 4.06 20.38 -17.32
N ARG A 228 3.44 19.57 -18.16
CA ARG A 228 4.02 19.09 -19.41
C ARG A 228 4.16 20.22 -20.43
N LEU A 229 3.15 21.08 -20.53
CA LEU A 229 3.17 22.25 -21.37
C LEU A 229 4.20 23.28 -20.92
N GLU A 230 4.30 23.55 -19.62
CA GLU A 230 5.33 24.45 -19.06
C GLU A 230 6.76 23.92 -19.29
N SER A 231 6.97 22.61 -19.12
CA SER A 231 8.28 21.99 -19.37
C SER A 231 8.66 21.97 -20.87
N SER A 232 7.67 21.87 -21.74
CA SER A 232 7.85 21.92 -23.18
C SER A 232 8.13 23.35 -23.67
N GLY A 233 7.45 24.35 -23.09
CA GLY A 233 7.65 25.78 -23.45
C GLY A 233 9.05 26.28 -23.08
N LYS A 234 9.66 25.80 -22.00
CA LYS A 234 11.02 26.18 -21.59
C LYS A 234 12.14 25.60 -22.48
N ARG A 235 11.86 24.58 -23.29
CA ARG A 235 12.84 23.99 -24.22
C ARG A 235 12.97 24.74 -25.58
N ASN A 236 11.99 25.54 -25.91
CA ASN A 236 11.98 26.26 -27.20
C ASN A 236 12.60 27.68 -27.14
N PHE A 237 13.17 28.07 -25.98
CA PHE A 237 13.84 29.38 -25.79
C PHE A 237 15.33 29.25 -25.43
N ARG A 238 16.01 28.20 -25.94
CA ARG A 238 17.49 28.11 -25.87
C ARG A 238 18.09 27.83 -27.23
#